data_7a1067bb796a78b6502f666b7e353c75
#
_entry.id   7a1067bb796a78b6502f666b7e353c75
#
_cell.length_a   1.000
_cell.length_b   1.000
_cell.length_c   1.000
_cell.angle_alpha   90.00
_cell.angle_beta   90.00
_cell.angle_gamma   90.00
#
_symmetry.space_group_name_H-M   'P 1'
#
loop_
_entity.id
_entity.type
_entity.pdbx_description
1 polymer ?
#
loop_
_entity_poly.entity_id
_entity_poly.type
_entity_poly.pdbx_seq_one_letter_code
_entity_poly.pdbx_strand_id
1 'polypeptide(L)'
;MIRAGVRAVLATDPGVEVVAEAADGRRAVELVRAHRPHVAVLDVRMPGTDGIDAAAEIRRALPATGVVMLTTFGEDDYILRALGAGAAGFLIKSGEPEELLAGVRAVAEGAAYLSPKVAARVVAHLASTGAGERAGRRHAARERIAELTPRERDVLSYLGGGLSNGQIARRLHLVEGTVKAHVSSVLARLGVGNRAAAAVVAHEAGLLPPPPPEQR
;
A
#
# COMPACT_ATOMS: atom_id res chain seq x y z
N MET A 1 -25.63 2.13 1.28
CA MET A 1 -25.57 0.95 2.19
C MET A 1 -24.14 0.60 2.61
N ILE A 2 -23.18 0.45 1.70
CA ILE A 2 -21.78 0.05 2.01
C ILE A 2 -21.08 1.04 2.95
N ARG A 3 -21.15 2.35 2.69
CA ARG A 3 -20.48 3.40 3.49
C ARG A 3 -20.91 3.37 4.97
N ALA A 4 -22.20 3.22 5.25
CA ALA A 4 -22.69 3.12 6.62
C ALA A 4 -22.17 1.85 7.34
N GLY A 5 -22.02 0.73 6.60
CA GLY A 5 -21.45 -0.50 7.15
C GLY A 5 -19.95 -0.33 7.47
N VAL A 6 -19.17 0.25 6.55
CA VAL A 6 -17.75 0.54 6.77
C VAL A 6 -17.56 1.45 8.00
N ARG A 7 -18.35 2.53 8.10
CA ARG A 7 -18.35 3.41 9.26
C ARG A 7 -18.65 2.67 10.56
N ALA A 8 -19.69 1.82 10.56
CA ALA A 8 -20.06 1.06 11.75
C ALA A 8 -18.93 0.14 12.21
N VAL A 9 -18.26 -0.55 11.29
CA VAL A 9 -17.09 -1.38 11.60
C VAL A 9 -15.94 -0.54 12.15
N LEU A 10 -15.58 0.57 11.50
CA LEU A 10 -14.49 1.44 11.96
C LEU A 10 -14.76 2.01 13.35
N ALA A 11 -16.02 2.33 13.66
CA ALA A 11 -16.42 2.86 14.97
C ALA A 11 -16.32 1.83 16.13
N THR A 12 -16.14 0.54 15.84
CA THR A 12 -15.91 -0.47 16.89
C THR A 12 -14.50 -0.40 17.49
N ASP A 13 -13.58 0.28 16.81
CA ASP A 13 -12.21 0.44 17.26
C ASP A 13 -12.00 1.83 17.89
N PRO A 14 -11.76 1.93 19.21
CA PRO A 14 -11.55 3.22 19.87
C PRO A 14 -10.30 3.97 19.42
N GLY A 15 -9.37 3.32 18.72
CA GLY A 15 -8.19 3.94 18.11
C GLY A 15 -8.45 4.53 16.71
N VAL A 16 -9.69 4.42 16.18
CA VAL A 16 -10.06 4.90 14.86
C VAL A 16 -11.14 5.96 14.95
N GLU A 17 -10.86 7.14 14.41
CA GLU A 17 -11.83 8.23 14.26
C GLU A 17 -12.20 8.44 12.80
N VAL A 18 -13.49 8.38 12.48
CA VAL A 18 -14.00 8.70 11.14
C VAL A 18 -14.27 10.19 11.06
N VAL A 19 -13.33 10.94 10.49
CA VAL A 19 -13.36 12.43 10.43
C VAL A 19 -14.25 12.97 9.32
N ALA A 20 -14.53 12.21 8.27
CA ALA A 20 -15.38 12.63 7.17
C ALA A 20 -15.90 11.45 6.33
N GLU A 21 -16.99 11.68 5.60
CA GLU A 21 -17.54 10.74 4.62
C GLU A 21 -17.81 11.44 3.29
N ALA A 22 -17.47 10.79 2.18
CA ALA A 22 -17.68 11.27 0.82
C ALA A 22 -18.68 10.38 0.06
N ALA A 23 -19.45 10.99 -0.83
CA ALA A 23 -20.37 10.25 -1.70
C ALA A 23 -19.74 9.83 -3.03
N ASP A 24 -18.70 10.53 -3.46
CA ASP A 24 -17.99 10.34 -4.73
C ASP A 24 -16.50 10.68 -4.59
N GLY A 25 -15.71 10.36 -5.64
CA GLY A 25 -14.26 10.53 -5.62
C GLY A 25 -13.80 11.97 -5.53
N ARG A 26 -14.47 12.91 -6.19
CA ARG A 26 -14.12 14.34 -6.11
C ARG A 26 -14.29 14.85 -4.69
N ARG A 27 -15.45 14.55 -4.09
CA ARG A 27 -15.72 14.94 -2.71
C ARG A 27 -14.73 14.29 -1.72
N ALA A 28 -14.31 13.05 -1.99
CA ALA A 28 -13.29 12.38 -1.19
C ALA A 28 -11.97 13.15 -1.21
N VAL A 29 -11.49 13.56 -2.39
CA VAL A 29 -10.26 14.38 -2.52
C VAL A 29 -10.35 15.70 -1.77
N GLU A 30 -11.49 16.41 -1.89
CA GLU A 30 -11.71 17.68 -1.17
C GLU A 30 -11.64 17.49 0.35
N LEU A 31 -12.32 16.48 0.87
CA LEU A 31 -12.35 16.20 2.30
C LEU A 31 -10.98 15.72 2.83
N VAL A 32 -10.25 14.92 2.06
CA VAL A 32 -8.89 14.52 2.43
C VAL A 32 -7.95 15.73 2.50
N ARG A 33 -8.07 16.70 1.58
CA ARG A 33 -7.30 17.94 1.64
C ARG A 33 -7.64 18.79 2.86
N ALA A 34 -8.94 18.84 3.23
CA ALA A 34 -9.42 19.64 4.36
C ALA A 34 -9.03 19.02 5.72
N HIS A 35 -9.23 17.71 5.88
CA HIS A 35 -9.07 17.02 7.16
C HIS A 35 -7.71 16.35 7.35
N ARG A 36 -6.93 16.11 6.26
CA ARG A 36 -5.62 15.46 6.26
C ARG A 36 -5.59 14.16 7.09
N PRO A 37 -6.49 13.21 6.84
CA PRO A 37 -6.55 11.98 7.61
C PRO A 37 -5.29 11.14 7.40
N HIS A 38 -4.99 10.23 8.34
CA HIS A 38 -3.93 9.25 8.17
C HIS A 38 -4.26 8.25 7.06
N VAL A 39 -5.54 7.88 6.93
CA VAL A 39 -6.01 6.90 5.95
C VAL A 39 -7.29 7.38 5.27
N ALA A 40 -7.36 7.23 3.96
CA ALA A 40 -8.57 7.36 3.16
C ALA A 40 -9.02 5.98 2.69
N VAL A 41 -10.24 5.58 3.02
CA VAL A 41 -10.86 4.33 2.54
C VAL A 41 -11.77 4.67 1.37
N LEU A 42 -11.46 4.14 0.19
CA LEU A 42 -12.14 4.47 -1.07
C LEU A 42 -12.75 3.22 -1.70
N ASP A 43 -13.97 3.35 -2.20
CA ASP A 43 -14.52 2.34 -3.11
C ASP A 43 -13.85 2.46 -4.48
N VAL A 44 -13.54 1.33 -5.12
CA VAL A 44 -13.07 1.33 -6.52
C VAL A 44 -14.13 1.96 -7.42
N ARG A 45 -15.38 1.56 -7.28
CA ARG A 45 -16.49 2.08 -8.09
C ARG A 45 -17.26 3.17 -7.34
N MET A 46 -17.03 4.42 -7.73
CA MET A 46 -17.79 5.56 -7.23
C MET A 46 -18.45 6.32 -8.37
N PRO A 47 -19.60 6.97 -8.13
CA PRO A 47 -20.22 7.85 -9.13
C PRO A 47 -19.28 9.01 -9.51
N GLY A 48 -19.24 9.35 -10.80
CA GLY A 48 -18.44 10.46 -11.31
C GLY A 48 -16.96 10.12 -11.41
N THR A 49 -16.16 10.50 -10.43
CA THR A 49 -14.71 10.19 -10.40
C THR A 49 -14.49 8.78 -9.88
N ASP A 50 -13.79 7.95 -10.66
CA ASP A 50 -13.37 6.60 -10.27
C ASP A 50 -12.50 6.67 -9.00
N GLY A 51 -12.67 5.68 -8.13
CA GLY A 51 -11.88 5.57 -6.90
C GLY A 51 -10.38 5.48 -7.13
N ILE A 52 -9.96 4.90 -8.24
CA ILE A 52 -8.54 4.80 -8.63
C ILE A 52 -7.97 6.18 -8.97
N ASP A 53 -8.74 6.98 -9.72
CA ASP A 53 -8.34 8.36 -10.07
C ASP A 53 -8.28 9.24 -8.82
N ALA A 54 -9.26 9.10 -7.92
CA ALA A 54 -9.25 9.77 -6.62
C ALA A 54 -8.03 9.35 -5.77
N ALA A 55 -7.68 8.07 -5.74
CA ALA A 55 -6.50 7.57 -5.05
C ALA A 55 -5.22 8.19 -5.60
N ALA A 56 -5.06 8.24 -6.93
CA ALA A 56 -3.90 8.86 -7.58
C ALA A 56 -3.80 10.35 -7.25
N GLU A 57 -4.92 11.07 -7.22
CA GLU A 57 -4.95 12.49 -6.88
C GLU A 57 -4.60 12.74 -5.41
N ILE A 58 -5.16 11.93 -4.49
CA ILE A 58 -4.83 12.01 -3.05
C ILE A 58 -3.35 11.75 -2.84
N ARG A 59 -2.79 10.70 -3.43
CA ARG A 59 -1.37 10.36 -3.31
C ARG A 59 -0.45 11.47 -3.79
N ARG A 60 -0.79 12.14 -4.88
CA ARG A 60 -0.02 13.26 -5.42
C ARG A 60 -0.10 14.50 -4.54
N ALA A 61 -1.32 14.83 -4.04
CA ALA A 61 -1.55 16.03 -3.27
C ALA A 61 -1.12 15.89 -1.80
N LEU A 62 -1.31 14.73 -1.20
CA LEU A 62 -1.08 14.43 0.21
C LEU A 62 -0.38 13.07 0.39
N PRO A 63 0.92 12.96 0.09
CA PRO A 63 1.68 11.70 0.15
C PRO A 63 1.67 11.02 1.53
N ALA A 64 1.40 11.78 2.59
CA ALA A 64 1.31 11.26 3.96
C ALA A 64 0.01 10.49 4.25
N THR A 65 -1.06 10.74 3.48
CA THR A 65 -2.32 10.01 3.61
C THR A 65 -2.23 8.66 2.91
N GLY A 66 -2.38 7.58 3.66
CA GLY A 66 -2.48 6.24 3.09
C GLY A 66 -3.83 6.01 2.43
N VAL A 67 -3.87 5.27 1.31
CA VAL A 67 -5.12 4.95 0.63
C VAL A 67 -5.40 3.46 0.71
N VAL A 68 -6.58 3.10 1.20
CA VAL A 68 -7.12 1.73 1.22
C VAL A 68 -8.26 1.65 0.21
N MET A 69 -8.17 0.73 -0.74
CA MET A 69 -9.21 0.49 -1.72
C MET A 69 -10.15 -0.64 -1.26
N LEU A 70 -11.45 -0.41 -1.41
CA LEU A 70 -12.47 -1.44 -1.26
C LEU A 70 -12.94 -1.89 -2.64
N THR A 71 -12.89 -3.18 -2.93
CA THR A 71 -13.30 -3.76 -4.21
C THR A 71 -14.33 -4.86 -4.03
N THR A 72 -15.13 -5.12 -5.06
CA THR A 72 -15.96 -6.32 -5.15
C THR A 72 -15.14 -7.50 -5.69
N PHE A 73 -15.64 -8.72 -5.48
CA PHE A 73 -15.01 -9.94 -5.99
C PHE A 73 -15.08 -9.96 -7.53
N GLY A 74 -13.95 -10.19 -8.23
CA GLY A 74 -13.92 -10.38 -9.70
C GLY A 74 -13.27 -9.27 -10.53
N GLU A 75 -12.65 -8.27 -9.92
CA GLU A 75 -12.11 -7.09 -10.61
C GLU A 75 -10.57 -7.05 -10.61
N ASP A 76 -9.92 -8.10 -11.18
CA ASP A 76 -8.44 -8.25 -11.11
C ASP A 76 -7.68 -7.10 -11.77
N ASP A 77 -8.17 -6.59 -12.91
CA ASP A 77 -7.54 -5.46 -13.61
C ASP A 77 -7.53 -4.18 -12.76
N TYR A 78 -8.56 -3.99 -11.92
CA TYR A 78 -8.62 -2.83 -11.03
C TYR A 78 -7.61 -2.92 -9.88
N ILE A 79 -7.31 -4.12 -9.40
CA ILE A 79 -6.31 -4.32 -8.33
C ILE A 79 -4.94 -3.83 -8.80
N LEU A 80 -4.51 -4.23 -9.98
CA LEU A 80 -3.22 -3.84 -10.54
C LEU A 80 -3.15 -2.33 -10.86
N ARG A 81 -4.21 -1.80 -11.48
CA ARG A 81 -4.30 -0.36 -11.78
C ARG A 81 -4.24 0.47 -10.51
N ALA A 82 -4.93 0.08 -9.47
CA ALA A 82 -4.97 0.84 -8.24
C ALA A 82 -3.70 0.68 -7.40
N LEU A 83 -2.99 -0.47 -7.46
CA LEU A 83 -1.62 -0.59 -6.96
C LEU A 83 -0.69 0.37 -7.70
N GLY A 84 -0.80 0.46 -9.02
CA GLY A 84 -0.07 1.44 -9.84
C GLY A 84 -0.41 2.89 -9.50
N ALA A 85 -1.66 3.19 -9.14
CA ALA A 85 -2.12 4.51 -8.71
C ALA A 85 -1.66 4.91 -7.29
N GLY A 86 -0.99 4.02 -6.56
CA GLY A 86 -0.40 4.33 -5.27
C GLY A 86 -1.22 3.93 -4.04
N ALA A 87 -2.28 3.12 -4.20
CA ALA A 87 -3.00 2.57 -3.06
C ALA A 87 -2.08 1.70 -2.19
N ALA A 88 -2.14 1.87 -0.87
CA ALA A 88 -1.34 1.14 0.10
C ALA A 88 -2.08 -0.07 0.67
N GLY A 89 -3.42 -0.10 0.57
CA GLY A 89 -4.24 -1.19 1.05
C GLY A 89 -5.30 -1.62 0.04
N PHE A 90 -5.64 -2.93 0.07
CA PHE A 90 -6.71 -3.53 -0.71
C PHE A 90 -7.49 -4.53 0.08
N LEU A 91 -8.80 -4.34 0.10
CA LEU A 91 -9.76 -5.15 0.83
C LEU A 91 -10.93 -5.52 -0.08
N ILE A 92 -11.53 -6.67 0.17
CA ILE A 92 -12.78 -7.06 -0.48
C ILE A 92 -13.94 -6.60 0.40
N LYS A 93 -14.97 -5.98 -0.22
CA LYS A 93 -16.17 -5.46 0.48
C LYS A 93 -16.94 -6.52 1.24
N SER A 94 -16.85 -7.77 0.84
CA SER A 94 -17.45 -8.93 1.50
C SER A 94 -16.47 -9.64 2.46
N GLY A 95 -15.35 -9.00 2.81
CA GLY A 95 -14.40 -9.51 3.80
C GLY A 95 -14.91 -9.37 5.22
N GLU A 96 -14.19 -10.00 6.15
CA GLU A 96 -14.51 -9.90 7.57
C GLU A 96 -14.22 -8.49 8.12
N PRO A 97 -15.01 -7.99 9.09
CA PRO A 97 -14.81 -6.68 9.71
C PRO A 97 -13.39 -6.47 10.25
N GLU A 98 -12.78 -7.51 10.77
CA GLU A 98 -11.43 -7.53 11.32
C GLU A 98 -10.36 -7.23 10.25
N GLU A 99 -10.58 -7.67 9.01
CA GLU A 99 -9.69 -7.36 7.88
C GLU A 99 -9.68 -5.85 7.58
N LEU A 100 -10.83 -5.18 7.68
CA LEU A 100 -10.92 -3.74 7.48
C LEU A 100 -10.13 -2.97 8.54
N LEU A 101 -10.32 -3.33 9.81
CA LEU A 101 -9.60 -2.70 10.93
C LEU A 101 -8.08 -2.94 10.82
N ALA A 102 -7.69 -4.20 10.55
CA ALA A 102 -6.28 -4.55 10.36
C ALA A 102 -5.65 -3.79 9.19
N GLY A 103 -6.37 -3.67 8.06
CA GLY A 103 -5.90 -2.93 6.88
C GLY A 103 -5.74 -1.43 7.15
N VAL A 104 -6.71 -0.80 7.81
CA VAL A 104 -6.64 0.63 8.16
C VAL A 104 -5.49 0.90 9.13
N ARG A 105 -5.31 0.08 10.16
CA ARG A 105 -4.19 0.21 11.12
C ARG A 105 -2.84 0.03 10.44
N ALA A 106 -2.67 -1.02 9.65
CA ALA A 106 -1.42 -1.27 8.94
C ALA A 106 -1.03 -0.11 8.02
N VAL A 107 -2.01 0.43 7.27
CA VAL A 107 -1.78 1.57 6.37
C VAL A 107 -1.50 2.85 7.14
N ALA A 108 -2.16 3.09 8.28
CA ALA A 108 -1.86 4.23 9.15
C ALA A 108 -0.41 4.18 9.70
N GLU A 109 0.10 2.99 9.97
CA GLU A 109 1.51 2.75 10.37
C GLU A 109 2.49 2.79 9.18
N GLY A 110 2.00 3.08 7.97
CA GLY A 110 2.82 3.14 6.76
C GLY A 110 3.21 1.77 6.21
N ALA A 111 2.52 0.70 6.59
CA ALA A 111 2.64 -0.60 5.96
C ALA A 111 1.74 -0.72 4.72
N ALA A 112 1.93 -1.76 3.91
CA ALA A 112 0.95 -2.17 2.91
C ALA A 112 0.06 -3.27 3.50
N TYR A 113 -1.20 -3.33 3.05
CA TYR A 113 -2.12 -4.38 3.43
C TYR A 113 -2.90 -4.91 2.22
N LEU A 114 -2.78 -6.20 1.98
CA LEU A 114 -3.61 -6.90 1.00
C LEU A 114 -4.39 -7.99 1.76
N SER A 115 -5.72 -8.01 1.60
CA SER A 115 -6.47 -9.14 2.15
C SER A 115 -5.98 -10.45 1.50
N PRO A 116 -6.07 -11.60 2.18
CA PRO A 116 -5.54 -12.86 1.68
C PRO A 116 -6.01 -13.20 0.26
N LYS A 117 -7.28 -12.92 -0.04
CA LYS A 117 -7.87 -13.14 -1.37
C LYS A 117 -7.28 -12.22 -2.43
N VAL A 118 -7.00 -10.96 -2.10
CA VAL A 118 -6.33 -10.01 -3.02
C VAL A 118 -4.87 -10.41 -3.23
N ALA A 119 -4.17 -10.77 -2.16
CA ALA A 119 -2.78 -11.23 -2.25
C ALA A 119 -2.64 -12.44 -3.16
N ALA A 120 -3.53 -13.44 -3.03
CA ALA A 120 -3.52 -14.62 -3.89
C ALA A 120 -3.67 -14.26 -5.39
N ARG A 121 -4.50 -13.27 -5.73
CA ARG A 121 -4.69 -12.80 -7.12
C ARG A 121 -3.47 -12.07 -7.66
N VAL A 122 -2.87 -11.20 -6.87
CA VAL A 122 -1.62 -10.52 -7.24
C VAL A 122 -0.53 -11.56 -7.52
N VAL A 123 -0.39 -12.56 -6.65
CA VAL A 123 0.57 -13.67 -6.83
C VAL A 123 0.26 -14.47 -8.09
N ALA A 124 -1.01 -14.84 -8.34
CA ALA A 124 -1.41 -15.57 -9.53
C ALA A 124 -1.10 -14.78 -10.81
N HIS A 125 -1.37 -13.46 -10.82
CA HIS A 125 -1.02 -12.60 -11.94
C HIS A 125 0.49 -12.53 -12.19
N LEU A 126 1.29 -12.37 -11.14
CA LEU A 126 2.76 -12.41 -11.26
C LEU A 126 3.27 -13.77 -11.74
N ALA A 127 2.59 -14.86 -11.36
CA ALA A 127 2.94 -16.20 -11.79
C ALA A 127 2.59 -16.50 -13.25
N SER A 128 1.53 -15.90 -13.82
CA SER A 128 1.05 -16.12 -15.17
C SER A 128 1.95 -15.51 -16.27
N THR A 129 2.84 -14.58 -15.91
CA THR A 129 3.78 -13.95 -16.85
C THR A 129 4.90 -14.92 -17.26
N GLY A 130 5.20 -14.99 -18.55
CA GLY A 130 6.16 -15.93 -19.15
C GLY A 130 7.61 -15.76 -18.62
N ALA A 131 8.44 -16.81 -18.79
CA ALA A 131 9.82 -16.82 -18.30
C ALA A 131 10.69 -15.70 -18.88
N GLY A 132 10.48 -15.31 -20.14
CA GLY A 132 11.20 -14.22 -20.79
C GLY A 132 10.87 -12.86 -20.20
N GLU A 133 9.58 -12.59 -19.92
CA GLU A 133 9.16 -11.35 -19.27
C GLU A 133 9.63 -11.27 -17.82
N ARG A 134 9.70 -12.41 -17.12
CA ARG A 134 10.28 -12.47 -15.76
C ARG A 134 11.77 -12.13 -15.76
N ALA A 135 12.54 -12.62 -16.73
CA ALA A 135 13.96 -12.30 -16.87
C ALA A 135 14.17 -10.81 -17.15
N GLY A 136 13.38 -10.23 -18.06
CA GLY A 136 13.40 -8.80 -18.37
C GLY A 136 13.05 -7.93 -17.15
N ARG A 137 11.99 -8.29 -16.39
CA ARG A 137 11.61 -7.58 -15.16
C ARG A 137 12.69 -7.66 -14.08
N ARG A 138 13.30 -8.84 -13.89
CA ARG A 138 14.43 -9.01 -12.94
C ARG A 138 15.60 -8.11 -13.30
N HIS A 139 15.95 -8.03 -14.57
CA HIS A 139 17.04 -7.18 -15.04
C HIS A 139 16.73 -5.70 -14.77
N ALA A 140 15.57 -5.22 -15.21
CA ALA A 140 15.12 -3.85 -14.98
C ALA A 140 15.01 -3.50 -13.48
N ALA A 141 14.52 -4.43 -12.64
CA ALA A 141 14.47 -4.23 -11.20
C ALA A 141 15.87 -4.08 -10.59
N ARG A 142 16.85 -4.89 -11.03
CA ARG A 142 18.23 -4.80 -10.56
C ARG A 142 18.90 -3.49 -10.97
N GLU A 143 18.66 -3.00 -12.16
CA GLU A 143 19.18 -1.69 -12.59
C GLU A 143 18.61 -0.57 -11.71
N ARG A 144 17.30 -0.58 -11.45
CA ARG A 144 16.66 0.43 -10.59
C ARG A 144 17.19 0.43 -9.16
N ILE A 145 17.45 -0.73 -8.57
CA ILE A 145 18.01 -0.80 -7.21
C ILE A 145 19.50 -0.46 -7.16
N ALA A 146 20.23 -0.53 -8.28
CA ALA A 146 21.63 -0.16 -8.33
C ALA A 146 21.85 1.34 -8.03
N GLU A 147 20.86 2.18 -8.33
CA GLU A 147 20.90 3.63 -8.07
C GLU A 147 20.64 3.99 -6.60
N LEU A 148 20.20 3.04 -5.78
CA LEU A 148 19.93 3.27 -4.37
C LEU A 148 21.22 3.27 -3.55
N THR A 149 21.28 4.14 -2.54
CA THR A 149 22.33 4.10 -1.53
C THR A 149 22.26 2.80 -0.71
N PRO A 150 23.35 2.38 -0.03
CA PRO A 150 23.32 1.20 0.83
C PRO A 150 22.16 1.24 1.85
N ARG A 151 21.94 2.41 2.45
CA ARG A 151 20.87 2.57 3.44
C ARG A 151 19.47 2.45 2.86
N GLU A 152 19.25 2.98 1.66
CA GLU A 152 18.00 2.84 0.94
C GLU A 152 17.75 1.38 0.51
N ARG A 153 18.79 0.64 0.15
CA ARG A 153 18.67 -0.81 -0.13
C ARG A 153 18.30 -1.60 1.11
N ASP A 154 18.88 -1.29 2.28
CA ASP A 154 18.49 -1.91 3.54
C ASP A 154 17.01 -1.68 3.82
N VAL A 155 16.56 -0.43 3.72
CA VAL A 155 15.14 -0.08 3.90
C VAL A 155 14.28 -0.82 2.89
N LEU A 156 14.65 -0.85 1.61
CA LEU A 156 13.90 -1.53 0.56
C LEU A 156 13.82 -3.04 0.80
N SER A 157 14.89 -3.68 1.28
CA SER A 157 14.87 -5.11 1.59
C SER A 157 13.83 -5.44 2.67
N TYR A 158 13.77 -4.63 3.74
CA TYR A 158 12.77 -4.79 4.80
C TYR A 158 11.35 -4.45 4.33
N LEU A 159 11.19 -3.50 3.39
CA LEU A 159 9.92 -3.25 2.70
C LEU A 159 9.46 -4.49 1.94
N GLY A 160 10.37 -5.13 1.20
CA GLY A 160 10.13 -6.38 0.49
C GLY A 160 9.74 -7.53 1.42
N GLY A 161 10.23 -7.52 2.65
CA GLY A 161 9.84 -8.44 3.72
C GLY A 161 8.54 -8.07 4.45
N GLY A 162 7.84 -7.01 4.03
CA GLY A 162 6.53 -6.62 4.59
C GLY A 162 6.59 -5.88 5.94
N LEU A 163 7.77 -5.46 6.42
CA LEU A 163 7.91 -4.81 7.74
C LEU A 163 7.32 -3.39 7.74
N SER A 164 6.63 -2.98 8.80
CA SER A 164 6.18 -1.60 9.01
C SER A 164 7.36 -0.65 9.28
N ASN A 165 7.14 0.68 9.17
CA ASN A 165 8.19 1.66 9.43
C ASN A 165 8.75 1.55 10.86
N GLY A 166 7.89 1.29 11.84
CA GLY A 166 8.32 1.06 13.23
C GLY A 166 9.17 -0.21 13.39
N GLN A 167 8.83 -1.30 12.67
CA GLN A 167 9.64 -2.52 12.65
C GLN A 167 11.00 -2.31 11.98
N ILE A 168 11.03 -1.58 10.85
CA ILE A 168 12.26 -1.21 10.16
C ILE A 168 13.14 -0.33 11.06
N ALA A 169 12.53 0.65 11.73
CA ALA A 169 13.23 1.54 12.66
C ALA A 169 13.95 0.75 13.76
N ARG A 170 13.27 -0.22 14.39
CA ARG A 170 13.88 -1.11 15.40
C ARG A 170 15.04 -1.93 14.81
N ARG A 171 14.87 -2.51 13.62
CA ARG A 171 15.91 -3.33 12.96
C ARG A 171 17.14 -2.53 12.57
N LEU A 172 16.96 -1.29 12.17
CA LEU A 172 18.02 -0.41 11.68
C LEU A 172 18.57 0.55 12.74
N HIS A 173 18.05 0.47 13.98
CA HIS A 173 18.39 1.39 15.10
C HIS A 173 18.18 2.87 14.72
N LEU A 174 17.05 3.17 14.09
CA LEU A 174 16.64 4.50 13.66
C LEU A 174 15.35 4.94 14.38
N VAL A 175 15.06 6.23 14.32
CA VAL A 175 13.73 6.74 14.64
C VAL A 175 12.79 6.55 13.44
N GLU A 176 11.50 6.35 13.71
CA GLU A 176 10.53 6.05 12.66
C GLU A 176 10.39 7.15 11.62
N GLY A 177 10.51 8.43 12.03
CA GLY A 177 10.53 9.57 11.11
C GLY A 177 11.64 9.50 10.07
N THR A 178 12.84 9.03 10.46
CA THR A 178 13.96 8.81 9.54
C THR A 178 13.65 7.68 8.55
N VAL A 179 13.01 6.60 9.01
CA VAL A 179 12.58 5.52 8.11
C VAL A 179 11.53 6.03 7.11
N LYS A 180 10.55 6.82 7.55
CA LYS A 180 9.56 7.46 6.64
C LYS A 180 10.24 8.29 5.55
N ALA A 181 11.27 9.06 5.90
CA ALA A 181 12.06 9.83 4.93
C ALA A 181 12.79 8.92 3.93
N HIS A 182 13.46 7.86 4.40
CA HIS A 182 14.10 6.88 3.52
C HIS A 182 13.10 6.17 2.61
N VAL A 183 11.93 5.76 3.13
CA VAL A 183 10.87 5.17 2.32
C VAL A 183 10.43 6.12 1.21
N SER A 184 10.18 7.40 1.53
CA SER A 184 9.81 8.40 0.52
C SER A 184 10.90 8.57 -0.56
N SER A 185 12.17 8.60 -0.16
CA SER A 185 13.30 8.65 -1.09
C SER A 185 13.37 7.41 -1.99
N VAL A 186 13.22 6.22 -1.42
CA VAL A 186 13.20 4.95 -2.16
C VAL A 186 12.08 4.95 -3.19
N LEU A 187 10.85 5.33 -2.81
CA LEU A 187 9.71 5.38 -3.73
C LEU A 187 9.99 6.33 -4.90
N ALA A 188 10.52 7.52 -4.61
CA ALA A 188 10.85 8.52 -5.62
C ALA A 188 11.93 8.01 -6.59
N ARG A 189 13.04 7.44 -6.09
CA ARG A 189 14.14 6.90 -6.91
C ARG A 189 13.71 5.71 -7.75
N LEU A 190 12.90 4.81 -7.19
CA LEU A 190 12.34 3.69 -7.93
C LEU A 190 11.22 4.10 -8.89
N GLY A 191 10.74 5.35 -8.86
CA GLY A 191 9.62 5.82 -9.68
C GLY A 191 8.33 5.06 -9.41
N VAL A 192 8.09 4.64 -8.15
CA VAL A 192 6.89 3.88 -7.78
C VAL A 192 5.99 4.68 -6.83
N GLY A 193 4.68 4.51 -7.02
CA GLY A 193 3.68 5.30 -6.30
C GLY A 193 3.45 4.86 -4.85
N ASN A 194 3.84 3.66 -4.46
CA ASN A 194 3.54 3.13 -3.14
C ASN A 194 4.53 2.07 -2.67
N ARG A 195 4.41 1.73 -1.39
CA ARG A 195 5.21 0.73 -0.71
C ARG A 195 5.03 -0.70 -1.27
N ALA A 196 3.80 -1.06 -1.70
CA ALA A 196 3.54 -2.38 -2.26
C ALA A 196 4.28 -2.55 -3.60
N ALA A 197 4.26 -1.52 -4.47
CA ALA A 197 5.02 -1.52 -5.70
C ALA A 197 6.55 -1.58 -5.46
N ALA A 198 7.05 -0.90 -4.41
CA ALA A 198 8.47 -1.01 -4.03
C ALA A 198 8.81 -2.43 -3.54
N ALA A 199 7.92 -3.08 -2.77
CA ALA A 199 8.10 -4.46 -2.35
C ALA A 199 8.15 -5.44 -3.53
N VAL A 200 7.34 -5.22 -4.57
CA VAL A 200 7.40 -6.00 -5.82
C VAL A 200 8.77 -5.83 -6.49
N VAL A 201 9.28 -4.59 -6.62
CA VAL A 201 10.61 -4.33 -7.19
C VAL A 201 11.70 -5.03 -6.37
N ALA A 202 11.64 -4.98 -5.04
CA ALA A 202 12.59 -5.68 -4.17
C ALA A 202 12.57 -7.19 -4.42
N HIS A 203 11.37 -7.78 -4.53
CA HIS A 203 11.20 -9.21 -4.80
C HIS A 203 11.73 -9.60 -6.19
N GLU A 204 11.38 -8.86 -7.23
CA GLU A 204 11.86 -9.10 -8.60
C GLU A 204 13.39 -8.99 -8.69
N ALA A 205 13.99 -8.04 -7.98
CA ALA A 205 15.45 -7.88 -7.93
C ALA A 205 16.14 -8.96 -7.08
N GLY A 206 15.42 -9.71 -6.26
CA GLY A 206 15.95 -10.67 -5.30
C GLY A 206 16.53 -10.00 -4.04
N LEU A 207 16.11 -8.77 -3.74
CA LEU A 207 16.52 -8.01 -2.56
C LEU A 207 15.53 -8.24 -1.41
N LEU A 208 15.72 -9.31 -0.65
CA LEU A 208 14.92 -9.64 0.53
C LEU A 208 15.77 -9.51 1.80
N PRO A 209 15.15 -9.22 2.95
CA PRO A 209 15.85 -9.12 4.21
C PRO A 209 16.46 -10.47 4.61
N PRO A 210 17.58 -10.47 5.35
CA PRO A 210 18.09 -11.69 5.95
C PRO A 210 17.01 -12.30 6.86
N PRO A 211 16.95 -13.64 6.98
CA PRO A 211 16.03 -14.29 7.88
C PRO A 211 16.23 -13.76 9.32
N PRO A 212 15.16 -13.69 10.13
CA PRO A 212 15.29 -13.29 11.53
C PRO A 212 16.28 -14.25 12.21
N PRO A 213 17.14 -13.73 13.14
CA PRO A 213 17.99 -14.59 13.93
C PRO A 213 17.12 -15.63 14.64
N GLU A 214 17.49 -16.92 14.53
CA GLU A 214 16.82 -17.98 15.26
C GLU A 214 16.82 -17.63 16.75
N GLN A 215 15.64 -17.53 17.33
CA GLN A 215 15.51 -17.38 18.78
C GLN A 215 15.97 -18.71 19.41
N ARG A 216 17.21 -18.70 19.96
CA ARG A 216 17.70 -19.76 20.84
C ARG A 216 17.13 -19.54 22.25
#